data_2e58f280fa8141167178dcc6c5b7c502
#
_entry.id   2e58f280fa8141167178dcc6c5b7c502
#
_cell.length_a   1.000
_cell.length_b   1.000
_cell.length_c   1.000
_cell.angle_alpha   90.00
_cell.angle_beta   90.00
_cell.angle_gamma   90.00
#
_symmetry.space_group_name_H-M   'P 1'
#
loop_
_entity.id
_entity.type
_entity.pdbx_description
1 polymer ?
#
loop_
_entity_poly.entity_id
_entity_poly.type
_entity_poly.pdbx_seq_one_letter_code
_entity_poly.pdbx_strand_id
1 'polypeptide(L)'
;MADDEVATKAPESDAKEPSMVSSEDTPAQTGASMGDHCVTDRPSPTSGEQPSGEISKIADVDVYITKPSDYPHLPSKLLLFLSSGTGIHSKNNQLQADKYAGEGFIVVMPDQFAGDPAPNSTTDPNADDSNPSMIEKVKLGFATTAKSFMVDMWLARQTPEKVLPILQKVVEGAKEEFADAAANGGGVYGVGYCFGGKYVCLLGAELPDTVAHGQAPKDEEAGIVKSGPLIKAGALAHGTLITREDLEGVKSPITMACVENDQLFPDDVRTAGQTCLETNKIEHEIKVYSGVPHGFAVVGEYEDPKIQEAQKTAFEQMAGWLKAH
;
A
#
# COMPACT_ATOMS: atom_id res chain seq x y z
N MET A 1 -74.30 40.99 7.16
CA MET A 1 -72.87 41.14 7.30
C MET A 1 -72.34 39.73 7.23
N ALA A 2 -71.85 39.39 6.09
CA ALA A 2 -71.40 38.04 5.78
C ALA A 2 -69.89 37.98 5.90
N ASP A 3 -69.38 37.02 6.65
CA ASP A 3 -67.98 36.72 6.75
C ASP A 3 -67.61 35.81 5.57
N ASP A 4 -66.70 36.30 4.72
CA ASP A 4 -66.13 35.54 3.61
C ASP A 4 -64.92 34.68 4.14
N GLU A 5 -65.12 33.38 4.22
CA GLU A 5 -64.03 32.42 4.38
C GLU A 5 -63.26 32.27 3.07
N VAL A 6 -62.00 32.68 3.06
CA VAL A 6 -61.10 32.46 1.95
C VAL A 6 -60.48 31.07 2.09
N ALA A 7 -60.99 30.12 1.35
CA ALA A 7 -60.38 28.77 1.21
C ALA A 7 -59.18 28.85 0.26
N THR A 8 -57.97 28.65 0.73
CA THR A 8 -56.77 28.48 -0.08
C THR A 8 -56.72 27.03 -0.58
N LYS A 9 -57.00 26.80 -1.87
CA LYS A 9 -56.72 25.53 -2.56
C LYS A 9 -55.25 25.45 -2.89
N ALA A 10 -54.60 24.35 -2.47
CA ALA A 10 -53.27 23.98 -2.99
C ALA A 10 -53.38 23.56 -4.46
N PRO A 11 -52.35 23.84 -5.28
CA PRO A 11 -52.40 23.42 -6.69
C PRO A 11 -52.23 21.90 -6.81
N GLU A 12 -53.12 21.28 -7.54
CA GLU A 12 -53.01 19.91 -8.00
C GLU A 12 -51.85 19.81 -8.99
N SER A 13 -50.86 18.97 -8.65
CA SER A 13 -49.77 18.63 -9.59
C SER A 13 -50.28 17.56 -10.54
N ASP A 14 -50.36 17.88 -11.81
CA ASP A 14 -50.54 16.91 -12.91
C ASP A 14 -49.32 15.97 -12.94
N ALA A 15 -49.44 14.82 -12.28
CA ALA A 15 -48.47 13.75 -12.41
C ALA A 15 -48.64 13.09 -13.78
N LYS A 16 -47.84 13.46 -14.76
CA LYS A 16 -47.58 12.63 -15.94
C LYS A 16 -46.81 11.41 -15.48
N GLU A 17 -47.31 10.23 -15.80
CA GLU A 17 -46.62 8.96 -15.63
C GLU A 17 -45.25 9.05 -16.31
N PRO A 18 -44.14 8.72 -15.60
CA PRO A 18 -42.85 8.62 -16.24
C PRO A 18 -42.81 7.32 -17.04
N SER A 19 -42.49 7.46 -18.32
CA SER A 19 -42.05 6.38 -19.18
C SER A 19 -40.95 5.59 -18.47
N MET A 20 -41.05 4.25 -18.49
CA MET A 20 -40.01 3.33 -18.06
C MET A 20 -38.71 3.64 -18.79
N VAL A 21 -37.83 4.38 -18.16
CA VAL A 21 -36.40 4.33 -18.43
C VAL A 21 -35.88 3.32 -17.43
N SER A 22 -35.41 2.17 -17.92
CA SER A 22 -34.63 1.23 -17.13
C SER A 22 -33.35 1.93 -16.73
N SER A 23 -33.35 2.58 -15.58
CA SER A 23 -32.10 2.83 -14.86
C SER A 23 -31.63 1.47 -14.34
N GLU A 24 -30.69 0.86 -15.02
CA GLU A 24 -29.83 -0.09 -14.39
C GLU A 24 -29.09 0.70 -13.27
N ASP A 25 -29.70 0.72 -12.10
CA ASP A 25 -28.99 1.06 -10.87
C ASP A 25 -27.90 -0.01 -10.72
N THR A 26 -26.74 0.30 -11.26
CA THR A 26 -25.52 -0.44 -10.92
C THR A 26 -25.42 -0.36 -9.40
N PRO A 27 -25.44 -1.49 -8.67
CA PRO A 27 -25.24 -1.46 -7.22
C PRO A 27 -23.98 -0.65 -6.97
N ALA A 28 -24.02 0.29 -6.03
CA ALA A 28 -22.83 0.99 -5.59
C ALA A 28 -21.75 -0.07 -5.38
N GLN A 29 -20.67 0.00 -6.17
CA GLN A 29 -19.56 -0.92 -6.04
C GLN A 29 -19.10 -0.83 -4.59
N THR A 30 -19.41 -1.85 -3.81
CA THR A 30 -18.76 -2.06 -2.54
C THR A 30 -17.29 -2.15 -2.88
N GLY A 31 -16.49 -1.15 -2.43
CA GLY A 31 -15.07 -1.08 -2.71
C GLY A 31 -14.41 -2.42 -2.48
N ALA A 32 -13.40 -2.75 -3.28
CA ALA A 32 -12.68 -4.00 -3.19
C ALA A 32 -12.27 -4.24 -1.74
N SER A 33 -12.69 -5.35 -1.15
CA SER A 33 -12.30 -5.73 0.21
C SER A 33 -10.79 -5.97 0.23
N MET A 34 -10.05 -5.28 1.11
CA MET A 34 -8.65 -5.61 1.34
C MET A 34 -8.53 -7.08 1.72
N GLY A 35 -7.68 -7.82 0.99
CA GLY A 35 -7.42 -9.22 1.28
C GLY A 35 -6.89 -9.42 2.70
N ASP A 36 -7.13 -10.58 3.28
CA ASP A 36 -6.73 -10.92 4.66
C ASP A 36 -5.23 -10.68 4.91
N HIS A 37 -4.39 -10.85 3.89
CA HIS A 37 -2.94 -10.62 3.94
C HIS A 37 -2.52 -9.16 4.12
N CYS A 38 -3.41 -8.20 3.86
CA CYS A 38 -3.13 -6.79 4.04
C CYS A 38 -3.38 -6.30 5.48
N VAL A 39 -4.21 -7.02 6.23
CA VAL A 39 -4.65 -6.65 7.58
C VAL A 39 -4.26 -7.65 8.65
N THR A 40 -3.67 -8.79 8.29
CA THR A 40 -3.19 -9.83 9.20
C THR A 40 -1.90 -10.45 8.69
N ASP A 41 -1.06 -10.97 9.59
CA ASP A 41 0.12 -11.78 9.24
C ASP A 41 -0.33 -13.16 8.75
N ARG A 42 -0.86 -13.21 7.56
CA ARG A 42 -1.26 -14.45 6.89
C ARG A 42 -0.72 -14.48 5.46
N PRO A 43 -0.24 -15.64 5.03
CA PRO A 43 -0.05 -16.88 5.79
C PRO A 43 0.95 -16.69 6.93
N SER A 44 0.87 -17.56 7.95
CA SER A 44 1.79 -17.51 9.09
C SER A 44 3.24 -17.57 8.61
N PRO A 45 4.16 -16.85 9.26
CA PRO A 45 5.57 -16.95 8.90
C PRO A 45 6.10 -18.35 9.24
N THR A 46 7.15 -18.76 8.53
CA THR A 46 7.81 -20.06 8.72
C THR A 46 8.07 -20.31 10.21
N SER A 47 7.69 -21.51 10.66
CA SER A 47 7.79 -21.88 12.06
C SER A 47 9.23 -21.77 12.56
N GLY A 48 9.45 -21.04 13.63
CA GLY A 48 10.75 -20.86 14.26
C GLY A 48 11.59 -19.69 13.77
N GLU A 49 11.32 -19.10 12.61
CA GLU A 49 12.03 -17.89 12.18
C GLU A 49 11.71 -16.71 13.11
N GLN A 50 12.74 -15.97 13.48
CA GLN A 50 12.64 -14.75 14.27
C GLN A 50 13.26 -13.59 13.51
N PRO A 51 12.65 -12.40 13.56
CA PRO A 51 13.25 -11.21 13.01
C PRO A 51 14.65 -10.94 13.60
N SER A 52 15.59 -10.51 12.76
CA SER A 52 16.98 -10.27 13.12
C SER A 52 17.31 -8.79 13.38
N GLY A 53 16.44 -7.89 12.90
CA GLY A 53 16.58 -6.45 13.09
C GLY A 53 16.04 -5.97 14.44
N GLU A 54 16.03 -4.66 14.62
CA GLU A 54 15.58 -3.99 15.84
C GLU A 54 14.63 -2.82 15.56
N ILE A 55 13.76 -2.52 16.52
CA ILE A 55 12.96 -1.29 16.53
C ILE A 55 13.80 -0.16 17.11
N SER A 56 13.91 0.94 16.38
CA SER A 56 14.67 2.14 16.72
C SER A 56 13.88 3.41 16.32
N LYS A 57 14.52 4.56 16.33
CA LYS A 57 13.94 5.83 15.88
C LYS A 57 14.83 6.54 14.88
N ILE A 58 14.22 7.03 13.80
CA ILE A 58 14.85 7.96 12.86
C ILE A 58 13.95 9.19 12.76
N ALA A 59 14.48 10.40 13.00
CA ALA A 59 13.73 11.65 12.97
C ALA A 59 12.41 11.59 13.77
N ASP A 60 12.45 11.02 14.99
CA ASP A 60 11.33 10.79 15.91
C ASP A 60 10.24 9.80 15.43
N VAL A 61 10.46 9.14 14.30
CA VAL A 61 9.58 8.08 13.79
C VAL A 61 10.12 6.72 14.21
N ASP A 62 9.24 5.84 14.71
CA ASP A 62 9.62 4.46 14.99
C ASP A 62 9.93 3.73 13.67
N VAL A 63 11.04 3.02 13.64
CA VAL A 63 11.50 2.28 12.46
C VAL A 63 12.00 0.89 12.87
N TYR A 64 11.77 -0.11 12.01
CA TYR A 64 12.49 -1.37 12.11
C TYR A 64 13.72 -1.28 11.22
N ILE A 65 14.90 -1.57 11.78
CA ILE A 65 16.18 -1.52 11.08
C ILE A 65 16.78 -2.92 11.06
N THR A 66 17.19 -3.38 9.87
CA THR A 66 17.96 -4.60 9.72
C THR A 66 19.12 -4.37 8.74
N LYS A 67 20.23 -5.03 8.97
CA LYS A 67 21.50 -4.81 8.27
C LYS A 67 22.08 -6.13 7.80
N PRO A 68 22.87 -6.13 6.70
CA PRO A 68 23.64 -7.30 6.31
C PRO A 68 24.58 -7.74 7.45
N SER A 69 24.80 -9.04 7.58
CA SER A 69 25.66 -9.62 8.63
C SER A 69 27.11 -9.15 8.56
N ASP A 70 27.55 -8.72 7.39
CA ASP A 70 28.91 -8.25 7.11
C ASP A 70 29.03 -6.71 7.08
N TYR A 71 27.95 -5.98 7.31
CA TYR A 71 28.01 -4.53 7.49
C TYR A 71 28.70 -4.18 8.82
N PRO A 72 29.59 -3.16 8.89
CA PRO A 72 29.98 -2.21 7.84
C PRO A 72 31.19 -2.62 6.98
N HIS A 73 31.61 -3.87 7.02
CA HIS A 73 32.82 -4.32 6.33
C HIS A 73 32.67 -4.41 4.81
N LEU A 74 31.45 -4.67 4.32
CA LEU A 74 31.12 -4.63 2.90
C LEU A 74 30.19 -3.46 2.58
N PRO A 75 30.34 -2.88 1.36
CA PRO A 75 29.46 -1.81 0.91
C PRO A 75 28.00 -2.28 0.83
N SER A 76 27.08 -1.49 1.36
CA SER A 76 25.64 -1.74 1.32
C SER A 76 24.93 -0.62 0.58
N LYS A 77 23.70 -0.87 0.10
CA LYS A 77 22.79 0.15 -0.41
C LYS A 77 21.71 0.42 0.63
N LEU A 78 21.18 1.65 0.68
CA LEU A 78 20.12 2.03 1.61
C LEU A 78 18.74 1.77 0.99
N LEU A 79 17.91 0.95 1.63
CA LEU A 79 16.59 0.55 1.20
C LEU A 79 15.51 0.99 2.18
N LEU A 80 14.57 1.79 1.73
CA LEU A 80 13.34 2.09 2.44
C LEU A 80 12.32 0.97 2.16
N PHE A 81 11.86 0.30 3.20
CA PHE A 81 10.85 -0.75 3.11
C PHE A 81 9.48 -0.23 3.56
N LEU A 82 8.53 -0.19 2.66
CA LEU A 82 7.17 0.29 2.90
C LEU A 82 6.24 -0.91 3.11
N SER A 83 5.81 -1.07 4.35
CA SER A 83 5.08 -2.24 4.81
C SER A 83 3.68 -2.37 4.21
N SER A 84 3.11 -3.56 4.30
CA SER A 84 1.67 -3.77 4.17
C SER A 84 0.91 -3.07 5.28
N GLY A 85 -0.42 -3.12 5.25
CA GLY A 85 -1.28 -2.49 6.27
C GLY A 85 -1.01 -2.95 7.70
N THR A 86 -0.38 -4.11 7.91
CA THR A 86 -0.06 -4.65 9.25
C THR A 86 1.06 -3.89 9.98
N GLY A 87 1.84 -3.06 9.28
CA GLY A 87 2.82 -2.15 9.88
C GLY A 87 4.12 -2.81 10.35
N ILE A 88 4.93 -2.05 11.12
CA ILE A 88 6.30 -2.43 11.52
C ILE A 88 6.36 -3.56 12.54
N HIS A 89 5.29 -3.79 13.29
CA HIS A 89 5.24 -4.86 14.30
C HIS A 89 4.83 -6.22 13.73
N SER A 90 4.46 -6.26 12.44
CA SER A 90 4.17 -7.49 11.73
C SER A 90 5.42 -8.33 11.56
N LYS A 91 5.38 -9.56 12.07
CA LYS A 91 6.50 -10.51 11.93
C LYS A 91 6.81 -10.81 10.45
N ASN A 92 5.78 -10.93 9.61
CA ASN A 92 5.95 -11.16 8.17
C ASN A 92 6.69 -10.00 7.49
N ASN A 93 6.32 -8.74 7.81
CA ASN A 93 7.02 -7.57 7.27
C ASN A 93 8.47 -7.50 7.76
N GLN A 94 8.74 -7.81 9.03
CA GLN A 94 10.09 -7.82 9.58
C GLN A 94 10.97 -8.88 8.92
N LEU A 95 10.46 -10.12 8.79
CA LEU A 95 11.16 -11.20 8.08
C LEU A 95 11.38 -10.87 6.60
N GLN A 96 10.41 -10.18 5.96
CA GLN A 96 10.59 -9.72 4.59
C GLN A 96 11.69 -8.66 4.47
N ALA A 97 11.79 -7.74 5.43
CA ALA A 97 12.88 -6.77 5.50
C ALA A 97 14.24 -7.47 5.70
N ASP A 98 14.30 -8.48 6.57
CA ASP A 98 15.52 -9.27 6.82
C ASP A 98 16.02 -10.00 5.57
N LYS A 99 15.10 -10.47 4.70
CA LYS A 99 15.49 -11.06 3.41
C LYS A 99 16.23 -10.05 2.52
N TYR A 100 15.80 -8.78 2.48
CA TYR A 100 16.54 -7.76 1.74
C TYR A 100 17.88 -7.41 2.41
N ALA A 101 17.97 -7.47 3.74
CA ALA A 101 19.25 -7.32 4.42
C ALA A 101 20.21 -8.45 4.01
N GLY A 102 19.72 -9.70 3.89
CA GLY A 102 20.48 -10.82 3.33
C GLY A 102 20.96 -10.60 1.90
N GLU A 103 20.33 -9.71 1.14
CA GLU A 103 20.71 -9.32 -0.23
C GLU A 103 21.69 -8.15 -0.30
N GLY A 104 22.18 -7.63 0.85
CA GLY A 104 23.19 -6.58 0.92
C GLY A 104 22.63 -5.17 1.11
N PHE A 105 21.37 -5.03 1.53
CA PHE A 105 20.77 -3.73 1.82
C PHE A 105 20.75 -3.44 3.33
N ILE A 106 21.06 -2.19 3.71
CA ILE A 106 20.57 -1.66 4.99
C ILE A 106 19.11 -1.32 4.78
N VAL A 107 18.24 -1.97 5.54
CA VAL A 107 16.79 -1.82 5.38
C VAL A 107 16.23 -0.98 6.53
N VAL A 108 15.51 0.07 6.18
CA VAL A 108 14.78 0.92 7.12
C VAL A 108 13.29 0.81 6.78
N MET A 109 12.50 0.26 7.71
CA MET A 109 11.05 0.15 7.58
C MET A 109 10.38 1.10 8.58
N PRO A 110 9.82 2.24 8.11
CA PRO A 110 9.16 3.21 8.98
C PRO A 110 7.80 2.74 9.48
N ASP A 111 7.40 3.20 10.66
CA ASP A 111 6.00 3.23 11.06
C ASP A 111 5.26 4.32 10.27
N GLN A 112 4.95 4.00 9.03
CA GLN A 112 4.26 4.90 8.10
C GLN A 112 2.83 5.24 8.53
N PHE A 113 2.29 4.52 9.51
CA PHE A 113 0.93 4.70 10.04
C PHE A 113 0.89 5.49 11.34
N ALA A 114 2.03 5.88 11.90
CA ALA A 114 2.13 6.61 13.17
C ALA A 114 1.38 5.92 14.32
N GLY A 115 1.61 4.62 14.52
CA GLY A 115 0.99 3.81 15.56
C GLY A 115 -0.46 3.36 15.25
N ASP A 116 -0.94 3.59 14.03
CA ASP A 116 -2.30 3.24 13.59
C ASP A 116 -2.28 2.26 12.40
N PRO A 117 -1.76 1.02 12.58
CA PRO A 117 -1.81 0.01 11.52
C PRO A 117 -3.24 -0.44 11.24
N ALA A 118 -3.45 -1.14 10.13
CA ALA A 118 -4.76 -1.69 9.79
C ALA A 118 -5.30 -2.57 10.93
N PRO A 119 -6.60 -2.51 11.23
CA PRO A 119 -7.18 -3.31 12.29
C PRO A 119 -6.97 -4.80 11.97
N ASN A 120 -6.25 -5.49 12.87
CA ASN A 120 -6.05 -6.93 12.77
C ASN A 120 -7.40 -7.63 12.82
N SER A 121 -7.61 -8.60 11.96
CA SER A 121 -8.67 -9.55 12.21
C SER A 121 -8.24 -10.33 13.46
N THR A 122 -8.91 -10.09 14.56
CA THR A 122 -8.87 -11.04 15.66
C THR A 122 -9.27 -12.38 15.07
N THR A 123 -8.33 -13.31 15.01
CA THR A 123 -8.60 -14.70 14.72
C THR A 123 -9.63 -15.13 15.75
N ASP A 124 -10.85 -15.43 15.30
CA ASP A 124 -11.78 -16.15 16.15
C ASP A 124 -11.12 -17.50 16.45
N PRO A 125 -10.77 -17.81 17.71
CA PRO A 125 -10.13 -19.08 18.04
C PRO A 125 -11.02 -20.29 17.71
N ASN A 126 -12.28 -20.07 17.31
CA ASN A 126 -13.24 -21.10 16.91
C ASN A 126 -13.48 -21.19 15.39
N ALA A 127 -12.66 -20.55 14.56
CA ALA A 127 -12.80 -20.61 13.09
C ALA A 127 -12.55 -22.01 12.50
N ASP A 128 -12.16 -22.97 13.32
CA ASP A 128 -11.92 -24.38 12.91
C ASP A 128 -13.16 -25.28 13.05
N ASP A 129 -14.31 -24.71 13.44
CA ASP A 129 -15.55 -25.50 13.52
C ASP A 129 -16.17 -25.68 12.13
N SER A 130 -15.99 -26.88 11.59
CA SER A 130 -16.41 -27.28 10.25
C SER A 130 -17.92 -27.25 10.00
N ASN A 131 -18.75 -26.79 10.97
CA ASN A 131 -20.19 -26.68 10.83
C ASN A 131 -20.82 -25.62 11.75
N PRO A 132 -20.61 -24.31 11.51
CA PRO A 132 -21.14 -23.28 12.39
C PRO A 132 -22.67 -23.24 12.38
N SER A 133 -23.27 -23.03 13.56
CA SER A 133 -24.71 -22.89 13.74
C SER A 133 -25.24 -21.66 12.96
N MET A 134 -26.56 -21.59 12.71
CA MET A 134 -27.17 -20.42 12.03
C MET A 134 -26.89 -19.10 12.75
N ILE A 135 -26.81 -19.12 14.08
CA ILE A 135 -26.54 -17.94 14.91
C ILE A 135 -25.06 -17.54 14.77
N GLU A 136 -24.14 -18.49 14.67
CA GLU A 136 -22.72 -18.26 14.42
C GLU A 136 -22.47 -17.72 13.01
N LYS A 137 -23.17 -18.23 11.99
CA LYS A 137 -23.14 -17.68 10.63
C LYS A 137 -23.60 -16.23 10.57
N VAL A 138 -24.64 -15.87 11.33
CA VAL A 138 -25.12 -14.48 11.41
C VAL A 138 -24.12 -13.60 12.15
N LYS A 139 -23.56 -14.06 13.29
CA LYS A 139 -22.51 -13.35 14.02
C LYS A 139 -21.24 -13.16 13.15
N LEU A 140 -20.85 -14.19 12.42
CA LEU A 140 -19.70 -14.14 11.51
C LEU A 140 -19.96 -13.13 10.37
N GLY A 141 -21.15 -13.10 9.79
CA GLY A 141 -21.56 -12.12 8.80
C GLY A 141 -21.50 -10.68 9.31
N PHE A 142 -21.99 -10.42 10.52
CA PHE A 142 -21.86 -9.09 11.16
C PHE A 142 -20.42 -8.72 11.49
N ALA A 143 -19.62 -9.67 11.98
CA ALA A 143 -18.21 -9.45 12.26
C ALA A 143 -17.42 -9.13 10.97
N THR A 144 -17.68 -9.84 9.88
CA THR A 144 -17.05 -9.59 8.58
C THR A 144 -17.42 -8.22 8.01
N THR A 145 -18.69 -7.82 8.10
CA THR A 145 -19.13 -6.50 7.64
C THR A 145 -18.55 -5.37 8.50
N ALA A 146 -18.53 -5.54 9.83
CA ALA A 146 -17.93 -4.57 10.73
C ALA A 146 -16.40 -4.44 10.47
N LYS A 147 -15.72 -5.55 10.21
CA LYS A 147 -14.28 -5.56 9.87
C LYS A 147 -14.02 -4.82 8.56
N SER A 148 -14.79 -5.10 7.51
CA SER A 148 -14.68 -4.39 6.22
C SER A 148 -14.84 -2.88 6.42
N PHE A 149 -15.86 -2.45 7.15
CA PHE A 149 -16.08 -1.04 7.46
C PHE A 149 -14.91 -0.42 8.24
N MET A 150 -14.33 -1.13 9.21
CA MET A 150 -13.16 -0.63 9.96
C MET A 150 -11.93 -0.47 9.06
N VAL A 151 -11.73 -1.39 8.11
CA VAL A 151 -10.63 -1.32 7.13
C VAL A 151 -10.84 -0.14 6.18
N ASP A 152 -12.06 0.06 5.68
CA ASP A 152 -12.38 1.18 4.81
C ASP A 152 -12.18 2.53 5.51
N MET A 153 -12.59 2.62 6.78
CA MET A 153 -12.37 3.80 7.62
C MET A 153 -10.87 4.03 7.91
N TRP A 154 -10.10 2.95 8.06
CA TRP A 154 -8.65 3.04 8.21
C TRP A 154 -7.99 3.55 6.93
N LEU A 155 -8.34 3.00 5.77
CA LEU A 155 -7.84 3.45 4.47
C LEU A 155 -8.14 4.94 4.22
N ALA A 156 -9.36 5.37 4.55
CA ALA A 156 -9.79 6.75 4.36
C ALA A 156 -8.97 7.77 5.17
N ARG A 157 -8.37 7.36 6.30
CA ARG A 157 -7.53 8.24 7.11
C ARG A 157 -6.03 8.12 6.86
N GLN A 158 -5.59 7.14 6.06
CA GLN A 158 -4.17 6.97 5.67
C GLN A 158 -3.91 7.63 4.32
N THR A 159 -4.10 8.94 4.27
CA THR A 159 -3.96 9.73 3.04
C THR A 159 -2.49 10.09 2.74
N PRO A 160 -2.15 10.43 1.48
CA PRO A 160 -0.80 10.89 1.14
C PRO A 160 -0.33 12.08 1.98
N GLU A 161 -1.21 13.02 2.32
CA GLU A 161 -0.89 14.19 3.13
C GLU A 161 -0.47 13.83 4.56
N LYS A 162 -0.96 12.69 5.08
CA LYS A 162 -0.54 12.15 6.39
C LYS A 162 0.74 11.34 6.29
N VAL A 163 0.85 10.49 5.28
CA VAL A 163 1.92 9.47 5.21
C VAL A 163 3.21 10.04 4.60
N LEU A 164 3.14 10.83 3.53
CA LEU A 164 4.34 11.35 2.84
C LEU A 164 5.27 12.16 3.74
N PRO A 165 4.80 13.06 4.63
CA PRO A 165 5.68 13.79 5.53
C PRO A 165 6.46 12.88 6.50
N ILE A 166 5.84 11.77 6.93
CA ILE A 166 6.52 10.77 7.77
C ILE A 166 7.64 10.10 6.97
N LEU A 167 7.32 9.65 5.76
CA LEU A 167 8.29 8.97 4.90
C LEU A 167 9.45 9.88 4.51
N GLN A 168 9.18 11.14 4.20
CA GLN A 168 10.23 12.12 3.87
C GLN A 168 11.20 12.32 5.03
N LYS A 169 10.68 12.54 6.25
CA LYS A 169 11.53 12.66 7.46
C LYS A 169 12.43 11.44 7.64
N VAL A 170 11.87 10.23 7.45
CA VAL A 170 12.65 9.00 7.59
C VAL A 170 13.68 8.87 6.48
N VAL A 171 13.36 9.22 5.23
CA VAL A 171 14.32 9.21 4.11
C VAL A 171 15.51 10.13 4.42
N GLU A 172 15.24 11.36 4.86
CA GLU A 172 16.28 12.33 5.20
C GLU A 172 17.13 11.86 6.37
N GLY A 173 16.51 11.46 7.48
CA GLY A 173 17.24 10.96 8.65
C GLY A 173 18.01 9.66 8.37
N ALA A 174 17.47 8.76 7.57
CA ALA A 174 18.17 7.53 7.17
C ALA A 174 19.39 7.82 6.27
N LYS A 175 19.30 8.83 5.40
CA LYS A 175 20.47 9.29 4.60
C LYS A 175 21.58 9.89 5.46
N GLU A 176 21.21 10.52 6.56
CA GLU A 176 22.20 11.03 7.54
C GLU A 176 22.81 9.89 8.37
N GLU A 177 21.97 9.00 8.90
CA GLU A 177 22.41 7.89 9.77
C GLU A 177 23.24 6.84 9.01
N PHE A 178 22.85 6.54 7.75
CA PHE A 178 23.52 5.56 6.87
C PHE A 178 24.12 6.23 5.63
N ALA A 179 24.87 7.32 5.85
CA ALA A 179 25.43 8.13 4.77
C ALA A 179 26.36 7.35 3.83
N ASP A 180 27.09 6.37 4.35
CA ASP A 180 27.93 5.46 3.57
C ASP A 180 27.12 4.60 2.59
N ALA A 181 26.00 4.02 3.06
CA ALA A 181 25.14 3.20 2.24
C ALA A 181 24.36 4.03 1.19
N ALA A 182 23.90 5.22 1.58
CA ALA A 182 23.26 6.16 0.67
C ALA A 182 24.24 6.61 -0.42
N ALA A 183 25.50 6.93 -0.06
CA ALA A 183 26.55 7.31 -1.01
C ALA A 183 26.93 6.15 -1.94
N ASN A 184 27.13 4.94 -1.39
CA ASN A 184 27.46 3.75 -2.17
C ASN A 184 26.37 3.38 -3.17
N GLY A 185 25.08 3.50 -2.79
CA GLY A 185 23.95 3.27 -3.68
C GLY A 185 23.66 4.43 -4.63
N GLY A 186 24.25 5.61 -4.42
CA GLY A 186 23.91 6.83 -5.14
C GLY A 186 22.51 7.36 -4.82
N GLY A 187 21.96 7.00 -3.64
CA GLY A 187 20.65 7.41 -3.16
C GLY A 187 19.94 6.34 -2.33
N VAL A 188 18.66 6.54 -2.08
CA VAL A 188 17.78 5.62 -1.37
C VAL A 188 16.97 4.82 -2.37
N TYR A 189 16.85 3.53 -2.16
CA TYR A 189 15.97 2.64 -2.92
C TYR A 189 14.64 2.46 -2.17
N GLY A 190 13.56 2.16 -2.87
CA GLY A 190 12.25 1.93 -2.27
C GLY A 190 11.70 0.55 -2.60
N VAL A 191 11.22 -0.18 -1.62
CA VAL A 191 10.44 -1.39 -1.83
C VAL A 191 9.12 -1.30 -1.09
N GLY A 192 8.00 -1.71 -1.72
CA GLY A 192 6.69 -1.60 -1.12
C GLY A 192 5.81 -2.82 -1.38
N TYR A 193 5.04 -3.19 -0.37
CA TYR A 193 4.09 -4.29 -0.42
C TYR A 193 2.69 -3.79 -0.11
N CYS A 194 1.68 -4.21 -0.88
CA CYS A 194 0.30 -3.85 -0.67
C CYS A 194 0.13 -2.31 -0.60
N PHE A 195 -0.28 -1.78 0.55
CA PHE A 195 -0.39 -0.34 0.80
C PHE A 195 0.91 0.43 0.52
N GLY A 196 2.06 -0.14 0.91
CA GLY A 196 3.37 0.46 0.66
C GLY A 196 3.71 0.64 -0.82
N GLY A 197 3.11 -0.18 -1.70
CA GLY A 197 3.32 -0.08 -3.16
C GLY A 197 2.91 1.26 -3.75
N LYS A 198 1.80 1.86 -3.30
CA LYS A 198 1.39 3.22 -3.70
C LYS A 198 2.47 4.25 -3.37
N TYR A 199 3.05 4.15 -2.18
CA TYR A 199 4.05 5.13 -1.74
C TYR A 199 5.40 4.94 -2.43
N VAL A 200 5.73 3.76 -2.96
CA VAL A 200 6.87 3.61 -3.88
C VAL A 200 6.66 4.46 -5.13
N CYS A 201 5.46 4.46 -5.71
CA CYS A 201 5.15 5.32 -6.86
C CYS A 201 5.28 6.80 -6.50
N LEU A 202 4.70 7.23 -5.37
CA LEU A 202 4.72 8.62 -4.92
C LEU A 202 6.13 9.12 -4.57
N LEU A 203 6.95 8.30 -3.90
CA LEU A 203 8.35 8.65 -3.60
C LEU A 203 9.24 8.64 -4.84
N GLY A 204 8.87 7.86 -5.85
CA GLY A 204 9.51 7.84 -7.16
C GLY A 204 9.06 8.98 -8.09
N ALA A 205 8.13 9.83 -7.67
CA ALA A 205 7.61 10.97 -8.41
C ALA A 205 8.21 12.29 -7.95
N GLU A 206 8.05 13.33 -8.77
CA GLU A 206 8.24 14.71 -8.35
C GLU A 206 6.94 15.22 -7.71
N LEU A 207 6.97 15.53 -6.44
CA LEU A 207 5.83 16.03 -5.68
C LEU A 207 6.00 17.52 -5.39
N PRO A 208 4.89 18.28 -5.29
CA PRO A 208 4.95 19.63 -4.73
C PRO A 208 5.51 19.59 -3.31
N ASP A 209 6.42 20.50 -2.97
CA ASP A 209 7.00 20.60 -1.62
C ASP A 209 5.94 20.69 -0.52
N THR A 210 4.81 21.35 -0.81
CA THR A 210 3.68 21.46 0.10
C THR A 210 3.05 20.12 0.48
N VAL A 211 3.01 19.17 -0.46
CA VAL A 211 2.49 17.80 -0.20
C VAL A 211 3.50 17.01 0.65
N ALA A 212 4.78 17.13 0.31
CA ALA A 212 5.85 16.44 1.05
C ALA A 212 5.96 16.91 2.51
N HIS A 213 5.68 18.18 2.80
CA HIS A 213 5.74 18.74 4.15
C HIS A 213 4.39 18.84 4.88
N GLY A 214 3.31 18.33 4.29
CA GLY A 214 1.97 18.35 4.89
C GLY A 214 1.41 19.78 5.09
N GLN A 215 1.87 20.74 4.29
CA GLN A 215 1.42 22.13 4.34
C GLN A 215 0.44 22.41 3.20
N ALA A 216 -0.64 23.15 3.49
CA ALA A 216 -1.49 23.68 2.44
C ALA A 216 -0.73 24.71 1.59
N PRO A 217 -0.95 24.80 0.26
CA PRO A 217 -0.34 25.80 -0.60
C PRO A 217 -0.64 27.20 -0.06
N LYS A 218 0.40 28.00 0.16
CA LYS A 218 0.23 29.32 0.78
C LYS A 218 -0.16 30.42 -0.20
N ASP A 219 0.16 30.28 -1.49
CA ASP A 219 -0.21 31.25 -2.52
C ASP A 219 -0.17 30.62 -3.93
N GLU A 220 -1.20 30.85 -4.73
CA GLU A 220 -1.27 30.39 -6.12
C GLU A 220 -0.27 31.10 -7.07
N GLU A 221 0.35 32.19 -6.66
CA GLU A 221 1.32 32.97 -7.46
C GLU A 221 2.80 32.59 -7.23
N ALA A 222 3.13 31.92 -6.12
CA ALA A 222 4.47 31.38 -5.95
C ALA A 222 4.59 30.09 -6.76
N GLY A 223 5.47 30.06 -7.72
CA GLY A 223 5.71 28.85 -8.55
C GLY A 223 5.84 27.62 -7.65
N ILE A 224 5.07 26.57 -7.96
CA ILE A 224 5.07 25.32 -7.20
C ILE A 224 6.48 24.72 -7.31
N VAL A 225 7.22 24.75 -6.19
CA VAL A 225 8.51 24.08 -6.10
C VAL A 225 8.20 22.58 -6.01
N LYS A 226 8.77 21.78 -6.91
CA LYS A 226 8.66 20.33 -6.87
C LYS A 226 9.92 19.77 -6.23
N SER A 227 9.77 18.80 -5.36
CA SER A 227 10.87 18.01 -4.80
C SER A 227 10.70 16.53 -5.15
N GLY A 228 11.79 15.81 -5.17
CA GLY A 228 11.84 14.40 -5.55
C GLY A 228 12.45 14.21 -6.96
N PRO A 229 12.50 12.97 -7.44
CA PRO A 229 12.14 11.75 -6.70
C PRO A 229 13.03 11.51 -5.46
N LEU A 230 12.42 11.00 -4.39
CA LEU A 230 13.11 10.72 -3.13
C LEU A 230 13.80 9.36 -3.14
N ILE A 231 13.42 8.48 -4.07
CA ILE A 231 14.04 7.18 -4.28
C ILE A 231 14.69 7.10 -5.66
N LYS A 232 15.84 6.44 -5.72
CA LYS A 232 16.60 6.24 -6.95
C LYS A 232 15.96 5.21 -7.87
N ALA A 233 15.47 4.12 -7.31
CA ALA A 233 14.71 3.09 -8.00
C ALA A 233 13.68 2.48 -7.05
N GLY A 234 12.57 2.01 -7.60
CA GLY A 234 11.46 1.42 -6.86
C GLY A 234 11.16 -0.03 -7.25
N ALA A 235 10.66 -0.79 -6.29
CA ALA A 235 10.09 -2.11 -6.51
C ALA A 235 8.80 -2.25 -5.72
N LEU A 236 7.74 -2.83 -6.29
CA LEU A 236 6.51 -3.07 -5.54
C LEU A 236 5.87 -4.41 -5.90
N ALA A 237 5.20 -4.99 -4.92
CA ALA A 237 4.40 -6.19 -5.12
C ALA A 237 2.95 -5.96 -4.69
N HIS A 238 2.01 -6.54 -5.46
CA HIS A 238 0.56 -6.50 -5.19
C HIS A 238 0.11 -5.15 -4.60
N GLY A 239 0.40 -4.06 -5.30
CA GLY A 239 0.09 -2.70 -4.84
C GLY A 239 -1.39 -2.50 -4.58
N THR A 240 -1.72 -1.61 -3.65
CA THR A 240 -3.09 -1.29 -3.26
C THR A 240 -3.37 0.18 -3.47
N LEU A 241 -4.55 0.50 -4.01
CA LEU A 241 -5.01 1.87 -4.25
C LEU A 241 -4.07 2.72 -5.12
N ILE A 242 -3.25 2.07 -5.96
CA ILE A 242 -2.45 2.76 -6.96
C ILE A 242 -3.39 3.27 -8.05
N THR A 243 -3.29 4.55 -8.39
CA THR A 243 -4.06 5.16 -9.46
C THR A 243 -3.21 5.33 -10.73
N ARG A 244 -3.87 5.64 -11.83
CA ARG A 244 -3.18 6.00 -13.07
C ARG A 244 -2.27 7.20 -12.87
N GLU A 245 -2.75 8.20 -12.13
CA GLU A 245 -2.02 9.44 -11.85
C GLU A 245 -0.77 9.18 -11.01
N ASP A 246 -0.82 8.24 -10.06
CA ASP A 246 0.35 7.82 -9.30
C ASP A 246 1.46 7.28 -10.23
N LEU A 247 1.08 6.46 -11.22
CA LEU A 247 2.01 5.88 -12.19
C LEU A 247 2.49 6.89 -13.24
N GLU A 248 1.63 7.82 -13.66
CA GLU A 248 1.99 8.91 -14.58
C GLU A 248 3.03 9.85 -13.96
N GLY A 249 2.97 10.04 -12.65
CA GLY A 249 3.90 10.87 -11.87
C GLY A 249 5.29 10.29 -11.72
N VAL A 250 5.47 8.97 -11.85
CA VAL A 250 6.75 8.28 -11.61
C VAL A 250 7.85 8.79 -12.53
N LYS A 251 9.03 9.04 -11.94
CA LYS A 251 10.26 9.48 -12.64
C LYS A 251 11.43 8.51 -12.42
N SER A 252 11.40 7.75 -11.32
CA SER A 252 12.42 6.75 -11.01
C SER A 252 12.16 5.43 -11.73
N PRO A 253 13.19 4.65 -12.10
CA PRO A 253 13.05 3.28 -12.57
C PRO A 253 12.21 2.45 -11.58
N ILE A 254 11.29 1.60 -12.09
CA ILE A 254 10.35 0.87 -11.24
C ILE A 254 10.08 -0.54 -11.75
N THR A 255 10.06 -1.53 -10.84
CA THR A 255 9.55 -2.87 -11.13
C THR A 255 8.30 -3.18 -10.33
N MET A 256 7.35 -3.89 -10.93
CA MET A 256 6.08 -4.24 -10.33
C MET A 256 5.77 -5.74 -10.47
N ALA A 257 5.57 -6.42 -9.34
CA ALA A 257 5.04 -7.78 -9.26
C ALA A 257 3.51 -7.71 -9.01
N CYS A 258 2.73 -7.80 -10.08
CA CYS A 258 1.29 -7.60 -10.05
C CYS A 258 0.53 -8.93 -9.97
N VAL A 259 -0.64 -8.93 -9.37
CA VAL A 259 -1.57 -10.06 -9.36
C VAL A 259 -2.54 -9.91 -10.53
N GLU A 260 -2.86 -11.02 -11.20
CA GLU A 260 -3.85 -11.04 -12.27
C GLU A 260 -5.26 -10.85 -11.69
N ASN A 261 -6.08 -9.99 -12.31
CA ASN A 261 -7.43 -9.66 -11.87
C ASN A 261 -7.51 -9.16 -10.40
N ASP A 262 -6.52 -8.42 -9.95
CA ASP A 262 -6.49 -7.86 -8.60
C ASP A 262 -7.47 -6.70 -8.47
N GLN A 263 -8.47 -6.86 -7.59
CA GLN A 263 -9.45 -5.79 -7.33
C GLN A 263 -8.85 -4.56 -6.65
N LEU A 264 -7.72 -4.71 -5.94
CA LEU A 264 -7.04 -3.61 -5.24
C LEU A 264 -6.09 -2.84 -6.15
N PHE A 265 -5.70 -3.44 -7.29
CA PHE A 265 -4.94 -2.81 -8.37
C PHE A 265 -5.45 -3.34 -9.73
N PRO A 266 -6.60 -2.83 -10.20
CA PRO A 266 -7.26 -3.34 -11.40
C PRO A 266 -6.38 -3.34 -12.66
N ASP A 267 -6.58 -4.35 -13.51
CA ASP A 267 -5.78 -4.55 -14.72
C ASP A 267 -5.85 -3.39 -15.71
N ASP A 268 -6.97 -2.67 -15.77
CA ASP A 268 -7.12 -1.49 -16.61
C ASP A 268 -6.28 -0.31 -16.09
N VAL A 269 -6.21 -0.10 -14.77
CA VAL A 269 -5.33 0.90 -14.14
C VAL A 269 -3.86 0.54 -14.37
N ARG A 270 -3.50 -0.73 -14.17
CA ARG A 270 -2.14 -1.23 -14.41
C ARG A 270 -1.71 -1.01 -15.85
N THR A 271 -2.57 -1.36 -16.82
CA THR A 271 -2.30 -1.23 -18.26
C THR A 271 -2.19 0.23 -18.67
N ALA A 272 -3.10 1.09 -18.17
CA ALA A 272 -3.01 2.52 -18.41
C ALA A 272 -1.73 3.13 -17.83
N GLY A 273 -1.35 2.72 -16.61
CA GLY A 273 -0.11 3.13 -15.97
C GLY A 273 1.14 2.67 -16.73
N GLN A 274 1.17 1.43 -17.23
CA GLN A 274 2.24 0.95 -18.09
C GLN A 274 2.41 1.85 -19.33
N THR A 275 1.30 2.20 -20.00
CA THR A 275 1.33 3.11 -21.14
C THR A 275 1.90 4.49 -20.77
N CYS A 276 1.63 4.99 -19.56
CA CYS A 276 2.21 6.24 -19.08
C CYS A 276 3.74 6.11 -18.88
N LEU A 277 4.21 5.02 -18.24
CA LEU A 277 5.64 4.76 -18.05
C LEU A 277 6.38 4.65 -19.39
N GLU A 278 5.82 3.93 -20.37
CA GLU A 278 6.36 3.82 -21.73
C GLU A 278 6.44 5.19 -22.43
N THR A 279 5.36 5.96 -22.37
CA THR A 279 5.28 7.30 -22.97
C THR A 279 6.29 8.26 -22.37
N ASN A 280 6.45 8.22 -21.05
CA ASN A 280 7.40 9.03 -20.30
C ASN A 280 8.84 8.50 -20.36
N LYS A 281 9.05 7.34 -21.02
CA LYS A 281 10.36 6.67 -21.15
C LYS A 281 10.98 6.35 -19.79
N ILE A 282 10.16 6.00 -18.82
CA ILE A 282 10.63 5.51 -17.52
C ILE A 282 11.00 4.04 -17.68
N GLU A 283 12.20 3.68 -17.23
CA GLU A 283 12.64 2.29 -17.21
C GLU A 283 11.76 1.51 -16.23
N HIS A 284 11.15 0.42 -16.71
CA HIS A 284 10.22 -0.35 -15.90
C HIS A 284 10.17 -1.82 -16.32
N GLU A 285 9.79 -2.65 -15.34
CA GLU A 285 9.46 -4.06 -15.54
C GLU A 285 8.14 -4.34 -14.84
N ILE A 286 7.15 -4.85 -15.57
CA ILE A 286 5.85 -5.25 -15.01
C ILE A 286 5.63 -6.72 -15.29
N LYS A 287 5.55 -7.52 -14.22
CA LYS A 287 5.25 -8.95 -14.30
C LYS A 287 3.93 -9.25 -13.61
N VAL A 288 3.04 -9.95 -14.33
CA VAL A 288 1.74 -10.38 -13.81
C VAL A 288 1.84 -11.84 -13.39
N TYR A 289 1.44 -12.12 -12.18
CA TYR A 289 1.42 -13.45 -11.58
C TYR A 289 -0.02 -13.95 -11.55
N SER A 290 -0.27 -15.05 -12.30
CA SER A 290 -1.59 -15.65 -12.42
C SER A 290 -1.83 -16.70 -11.34
N GLY A 291 -3.06 -16.79 -10.84
CA GLY A 291 -3.47 -17.81 -9.89
C GLY A 291 -2.89 -17.67 -8.48
N VAL A 292 -2.43 -16.47 -8.14
CA VAL A 292 -1.96 -16.12 -6.79
C VAL A 292 -2.92 -15.11 -6.14
N PRO A 293 -3.07 -15.12 -4.81
CA PRO A 293 -3.88 -14.12 -4.11
C PRO A 293 -3.14 -12.78 -3.99
N HIS A 294 -3.89 -11.70 -3.77
CA HIS A 294 -3.30 -10.45 -3.28
C HIS A 294 -2.54 -10.72 -1.97
N GLY A 295 -1.34 -10.16 -1.83
CA GLY A 295 -0.47 -10.43 -0.66
C GLY A 295 0.52 -11.58 -0.83
N PHE A 296 0.47 -12.33 -1.94
CA PHE A 296 1.28 -13.54 -2.16
C PHE A 296 2.79 -13.35 -1.97
N ALA A 297 3.30 -12.15 -2.22
CA ALA A 297 4.75 -11.88 -2.27
C ALA A 297 5.38 -11.57 -0.90
N VAL A 298 4.58 -11.39 0.15
CA VAL A 298 5.10 -11.22 1.53
C VAL A 298 5.50 -12.58 2.10
N VAL A 299 6.57 -12.62 2.91
CA VAL A 299 7.01 -13.85 3.62
C VAL A 299 5.83 -14.51 4.34
N GLY A 300 5.72 -15.81 4.17
CA GLY A 300 4.71 -16.65 4.78
C GLY A 300 4.69 -18.02 4.11
N GLU A 301 4.15 -19.03 4.78
CA GLU A 301 4.05 -20.40 4.27
C GLU A 301 2.72 -20.60 3.55
N TYR A 302 2.78 -20.76 2.23
CA TYR A 302 1.65 -21.20 1.44
C TYR A 302 1.73 -22.71 1.23
N GLU A 303 0.60 -23.40 1.30
CA GLU A 303 0.54 -24.84 1.01
C GLU A 303 0.68 -25.13 -0.49
N ASP A 304 0.21 -24.22 -1.35
CA ASP A 304 0.29 -24.38 -2.81
C ASP A 304 1.71 -24.09 -3.33
N PRO A 305 2.39 -25.08 -3.90
CA PRO A 305 3.74 -24.91 -4.46
C PRO A 305 3.82 -23.85 -5.56
N LYS A 306 2.72 -23.56 -6.28
CA LYS A 306 2.69 -22.50 -7.30
C LYS A 306 2.79 -21.13 -6.68
N ILE A 307 2.12 -20.93 -5.54
CA ILE A 307 2.18 -19.67 -4.80
C ILE A 307 3.58 -19.51 -4.18
N GLN A 308 4.16 -20.58 -3.63
CA GLN A 308 5.54 -20.55 -3.11
C GLN A 308 6.55 -20.15 -4.19
N GLU A 309 6.46 -20.75 -5.38
CA GLU A 309 7.35 -20.40 -6.50
C GLU A 309 7.11 -18.98 -7.00
N ALA A 310 5.87 -18.52 -7.07
CA ALA A 310 5.54 -17.14 -7.42
C ALA A 310 6.10 -16.15 -6.41
N GLN A 311 5.98 -16.44 -5.10
CA GLN A 311 6.53 -15.62 -4.02
C GLN A 311 8.05 -15.48 -4.16
N LYS A 312 8.74 -16.61 -4.36
CA LYS A 312 10.20 -16.62 -4.59
C LYS A 312 10.59 -15.81 -5.83
N THR A 313 9.91 -16.05 -6.95
CA THR A 313 10.20 -15.37 -8.22
C THR A 313 9.93 -13.86 -8.12
N ALA A 314 8.87 -13.44 -7.43
CA ALA A 314 8.59 -12.02 -7.20
C ALA A 314 9.68 -11.36 -6.35
N PHE A 315 10.15 -12.02 -5.30
CA PHE A 315 11.27 -11.53 -4.50
C PHE A 315 12.55 -11.40 -5.33
N GLU A 316 12.90 -12.42 -6.13
CA GLU A 316 14.09 -12.40 -7.01
C GLU A 316 14.00 -11.29 -8.05
N GLN A 317 12.82 -11.05 -8.66
CA GLN A 317 12.57 -9.94 -9.57
C GLN A 317 12.86 -8.60 -8.87
N MET A 318 12.25 -8.36 -7.72
CA MET A 318 12.33 -7.08 -7.01
C MET A 318 13.74 -6.82 -6.47
N ALA A 319 14.36 -7.82 -5.83
CA ALA A 319 15.73 -7.69 -5.30
C ALA A 319 16.75 -7.55 -6.42
N GLY A 320 16.60 -8.32 -7.51
CA GLY A 320 17.44 -8.20 -8.71
C GLY A 320 17.37 -6.81 -9.34
N TRP A 321 16.17 -6.26 -9.47
CA TRP A 321 15.96 -4.89 -9.96
C TRP A 321 16.68 -3.85 -9.11
N LEU A 322 16.46 -3.86 -7.79
CA LEU A 322 17.09 -2.91 -6.87
C LEU A 322 18.63 -3.03 -6.80
N LYS A 323 19.18 -4.21 -7.07
CA LYS A 323 20.63 -4.40 -7.17
C LYS A 323 21.21 -3.83 -8.47
N ALA A 324 20.46 -3.95 -9.57
CA ALA A 324 20.92 -3.55 -10.90
C ALA A 324 20.94 -2.02 -11.08
N HIS A 325 20.08 -1.30 -10.37
CA HIS A 325 19.99 0.17 -10.41
C HIS A 325 20.79 0.81 -9.29
#